data_f6c2b1bec25b62029b357210f973837c
#
_entry.id   f6c2b1bec25b62029b357210f973837c
#
_cell.length_a   1.000
_cell.length_b   1.000
_cell.length_c   1.000
_cell.angle_alpha   90.00
_cell.angle_beta   90.00
_cell.angle_gamma   90.00
#
_symmetry.space_group_name_H-M   'P 1'
#
loop_
_entity.id
_entity.type
_entity.pdbx_description
1 polymer ?
#
loop_
_entity_poly.entity_id
_entity_poly.type
_entity_poly.pdbx_seq_one_letter_code
_entity_poly.pdbx_strand_id
1 'polypeptide(L)'
;MLEHMAWANQEIYKEIKKLDTKVLDYFVIDPEWTVRTIMVHIAGASHLYGQRLNGEPFSRFELKSTDDSEIIDELLFELDRIDQSLMKNVDREDEEVTYKTSKGEGKSTVSEILSQLIFHAGEHRAQIVAALDKHNERSINLDNFSVWSYVNSTK
;
A
#
# COMPACT_ATOMS: atom_id res chain seq x y z
N MET A 1 -7.16 9.13 -9.04
CA MET A 1 -5.80 8.78 -8.54
C MET A 1 -5.83 7.71 -7.45
N LEU A 2 -6.76 7.77 -6.48
CA LEU A 2 -6.88 6.74 -5.43
C LEU A 2 -7.18 5.35 -6.01
N GLU A 3 -8.10 5.25 -6.96
CA GLU A 3 -8.41 4.00 -7.67
C GLU A 3 -7.18 3.39 -8.37
N HIS A 4 -6.38 4.23 -9.04
CA HIS A 4 -5.12 3.79 -9.64
C HIS A 4 -4.15 3.26 -8.57
N MET A 5 -4.02 3.93 -7.43
CA MET A 5 -3.16 3.48 -6.33
C MET A 5 -3.59 2.11 -5.83
N ALA A 6 -4.88 1.93 -5.55
CA ALA A 6 -5.46 0.67 -5.10
C ALA A 6 -5.21 -0.46 -6.12
N TRP A 7 -5.53 -0.22 -7.39
CA TRP A 7 -5.28 -1.16 -8.49
C TRP A 7 -3.79 -1.53 -8.59
N ALA A 8 -2.89 -0.54 -8.58
CA ALA A 8 -1.46 -0.79 -8.73
C ALA A 8 -0.87 -1.59 -7.55
N ASN A 9 -1.34 -1.35 -6.31
CA ASN A 9 -0.95 -2.14 -5.15
C ASN A 9 -1.41 -3.60 -5.32
N GLN A 10 -2.67 -3.82 -5.68
CA GLN A 10 -3.24 -5.13 -5.89
C GLN A 10 -2.51 -5.91 -6.99
N GLU A 11 -2.28 -5.29 -8.14
CA GLU A 11 -1.63 -5.96 -9.28
C GLU A 11 -0.16 -6.31 -8.97
N ILE A 12 0.61 -5.41 -8.35
CA ILE A 12 2.00 -5.72 -7.97
C ILE A 12 2.04 -6.87 -6.96
N TYR A 13 1.13 -6.93 -5.97
CA TYR A 13 1.10 -8.04 -5.02
C TYR A 13 0.72 -9.36 -5.70
N LYS A 14 -0.19 -9.34 -6.68
CA LYS A 14 -0.52 -10.52 -7.51
C LYS A 14 0.67 -11.00 -8.33
N GLU A 15 1.49 -10.06 -8.87
CA GLU A 15 2.71 -10.44 -9.60
C GLU A 15 3.75 -11.04 -8.64
N ILE A 16 3.96 -10.46 -7.45
CA ILE A 16 4.86 -11.01 -6.44
C ILE A 16 4.42 -12.42 -6.02
N LYS A 17 3.11 -12.66 -5.89
CA LYS A 17 2.56 -13.98 -5.54
C LYS A 17 2.92 -15.09 -6.53
N LYS A 18 3.19 -14.74 -7.80
CA LYS A 18 3.58 -15.71 -8.84
C LYS A 18 5.05 -16.12 -8.74
N LEU A 19 5.86 -15.40 -7.97
CA LEU A 19 7.28 -15.64 -7.80
C LEU A 19 7.54 -16.65 -6.67
N ASP A 20 8.79 -17.12 -6.60
CA ASP A 20 9.27 -17.92 -5.47
C ASP A 20 9.17 -17.11 -4.17
N THR A 21 8.69 -17.70 -3.09
CA THR A 21 8.48 -17.02 -1.80
C THR A 21 9.73 -16.38 -1.22
N LYS A 22 10.92 -16.85 -1.60
CA LYS A 22 12.20 -16.24 -1.19
C LYS A 22 12.32 -14.75 -1.57
N VAL A 23 11.58 -14.27 -2.59
CA VAL A 23 11.60 -12.85 -2.98
C VAL A 23 11.10 -11.95 -1.86
N LEU A 24 10.30 -12.47 -0.93
CA LEU A 24 9.80 -11.74 0.21
C LEU A 24 10.90 -11.29 1.17
N ASP A 25 12.06 -11.96 1.16
CA ASP A 25 13.21 -11.64 1.99
C ASP A 25 14.24 -10.74 1.27
N TYR A 26 13.99 -10.37 0.02
CA TYR A 26 14.88 -9.48 -0.73
C TYR A 26 14.82 -8.05 -0.20
N PHE A 27 15.97 -7.38 -0.16
CA PHE A 27 16.12 -6.01 0.32
C PHE A 27 17.20 -5.25 -0.47
N VAL A 28 17.19 -3.92 -0.42
CA VAL A 28 18.21 -3.10 -1.09
C VAL A 28 19.42 -2.86 -0.18
N ILE A 29 19.25 -2.25 0.98
CA ILE A 29 20.33 -1.86 1.90
C ILE A 29 20.10 -2.47 3.28
N ASP A 30 18.97 -2.20 3.87
CA ASP A 30 18.58 -2.64 5.21
C ASP A 30 17.95 -4.03 5.17
N PRO A 31 18.57 -5.05 5.80
CA PRO A 31 18.03 -6.41 5.80
C PRO A 31 16.70 -6.56 6.56
N GLU A 32 16.30 -5.58 7.37
CA GLU A 32 14.99 -5.55 8.01
C GLU A 32 13.90 -4.92 7.12
N TRP A 33 14.31 -4.17 6.08
CA TRP A 33 13.43 -3.53 5.11
C TRP A 33 13.27 -4.37 3.84
N THR A 34 12.70 -5.55 4.02
CA THR A 34 12.49 -6.54 2.96
C THR A 34 11.24 -6.24 2.13
N VAL A 35 11.09 -6.91 0.98
CA VAL A 35 9.86 -6.87 0.16
C VAL A 35 8.63 -7.14 1.01
N ARG A 36 8.65 -8.17 1.87
CA ARG A 36 7.59 -8.48 2.84
C ARG A 36 7.28 -7.29 3.74
N THR A 37 8.31 -6.74 4.38
CA THR A 37 8.15 -5.61 5.31
C THR A 37 7.54 -4.41 4.61
N ILE A 38 7.96 -4.13 3.37
CA ILE A 38 7.44 -3.02 2.57
C ILE A 38 5.98 -3.25 2.20
N MET A 39 5.60 -4.47 1.78
CA MET A 39 4.21 -4.82 1.47
C MET A 39 3.30 -4.62 2.69
N VAL A 40 3.70 -5.13 3.85
CA VAL A 40 2.96 -4.94 5.12
C VAL A 40 2.88 -3.46 5.48
N HIS A 41 3.95 -2.69 5.25
CA HIS A 41 4.00 -1.26 5.52
C HIS A 41 3.03 -0.45 4.63
N ILE A 42 2.91 -0.78 3.34
CA ILE A 42 1.93 -0.14 2.45
C ILE A 42 0.51 -0.38 2.98
N ALA A 43 0.16 -1.62 3.32
CA ALA A 43 -1.17 -1.96 3.84
C ALA A 43 -1.43 -1.27 5.20
N GLY A 44 -0.45 -1.29 6.10
CA GLY A 44 -0.53 -0.65 7.41
C GLY A 44 -0.68 0.88 7.33
N ALA A 45 0.03 1.52 6.39
CA ALA A 45 -0.11 2.94 6.15
C ALA A 45 -1.50 3.28 5.56
N SER A 46 -1.99 2.50 4.60
CA SER A 46 -3.33 2.66 4.04
C SER A 46 -4.41 2.52 5.11
N HIS A 47 -4.29 1.54 6.01
CA HIS A 47 -5.16 1.37 7.16
C HIS A 47 -5.14 2.60 8.08
N LEU A 48 -3.95 3.08 8.44
CA LEU A 48 -3.78 4.25 9.30
C LEU A 48 -4.38 5.52 8.68
N TYR A 49 -4.16 5.76 7.40
CA TYR A 49 -4.73 6.92 6.71
C TYR A 49 -6.26 6.82 6.59
N GLY A 50 -6.79 5.62 6.41
CA GLY A 50 -8.25 5.37 6.46
C GLY A 50 -8.85 5.73 7.82
N GLN A 51 -8.22 5.31 8.92
CA GLN A 51 -8.64 5.68 10.27
C GLN A 51 -8.63 7.19 10.49
N ARG A 52 -7.58 7.88 10.02
CA ARG A 52 -7.51 9.35 10.12
C ARG A 52 -8.64 10.03 9.36
N LEU A 53 -8.91 9.62 8.13
CA LEU A 53 -9.99 10.17 7.31
C LEU A 53 -11.37 9.95 7.94
N ASN A 54 -11.59 8.77 8.52
CA ASN A 54 -12.88 8.39 9.07
C ASN A 54 -13.07 8.83 10.55
N GLY A 55 -12.06 9.46 11.17
CA GLY A 55 -12.09 9.82 12.59
C GLY A 55 -12.10 8.59 13.52
N GLU A 56 -11.62 7.46 13.04
CA GLU A 56 -11.59 6.22 13.81
C GLU A 56 -10.48 6.22 14.86
N PRO A 57 -10.64 5.50 15.98
CA PRO A 57 -9.55 5.30 16.93
C PRO A 57 -8.35 4.63 16.27
N PHE A 58 -7.14 5.02 16.69
CA PHE A 58 -5.94 4.34 16.24
C PHE A 58 -5.97 2.86 16.62
N SER A 59 -5.80 2.00 15.64
CA SER A 59 -5.51 0.58 15.83
C SER A 59 -4.33 0.18 14.93
N ARG A 60 -3.51 -0.75 15.41
CA ARG A 60 -2.40 -1.27 14.63
C ARG A 60 -2.92 -2.21 13.54
N PHE A 61 -2.35 -2.12 12.37
CA PHE A 61 -2.53 -3.13 11.33
C PHE A 61 -1.71 -4.37 11.69
N GLU A 62 -2.35 -5.53 11.73
CA GLU A 62 -1.72 -6.80 12.07
C GLU A 62 -2.21 -7.89 11.12
N LEU A 63 -1.29 -8.68 10.60
CA LEU A 63 -1.59 -9.90 9.87
C LEU A 63 -1.70 -11.06 10.85
N LYS A 64 -2.56 -12.01 10.53
CA LYS A 64 -2.80 -13.24 11.32
C LYS A 64 -1.90 -14.37 10.86
N SER A 65 -1.66 -14.45 9.55
CA SER A 65 -0.82 -15.48 8.97
C SER A 65 0.66 -15.20 9.23
N THR A 66 1.38 -16.27 9.53
CA THR A 66 2.84 -16.31 9.64
C THR A 66 3.47 -17.12 8.51
N ASP A 67 2.65 -17.77 7.66
CA ASP A 67 3.09 -18.56 6.52
C ASP A 67 3.29 -17.69 5.30
N ASP A 68 4.45 -17.77 4.68
CA ASP A 68 4.84 -16.98 3.50
C ASP A 68 3.92 -17.23 2.30
N SER A 69 3.36 -18.41 2.18
CA SER A 69 2.44 -18.74 1.10
C SER A 69 1.05 -18.10 1.29
N GLU A 70 0.67 -17.77 2.52
CA GLU A 70 -0.63 -17.22 2.87
C GLU A 70 -0.60 -15.70 3.07
N ILE A 71 0.57 -15.15 3.45
CA ILE A 71 0.70 -13.73 3.83
C ILE A 71 0.29 -12.79 2.70
N ILE A 72 0.58 -13.14 1.44
CA ILE A 72 0.23 -12.29 0.28
C ILE A 72 -1.28 -12.33 0.05
N ASP A 73 -1.94 -13.47 0.24
CA ASP A 73 -3.39 -13.58 0.12
C ASP A 73 -4.11 -12.79 1.20
N GLU A 74 -3.61 -12.84 2.43
CA GLU A 74 -4.14 -12.02 3.51
C GLU A 74 -3.94 -10.53 3.22
N LEU A 75 -2.75 -10.12 2.73
CA LEU A 75 -2.48 -8.74 2.34
C LEU A 75 -3.40 -8.25 1.21
N LEU A 76 -3.63 -9.07 0.19
CA LEU A 76 -4.55 -8.76 -0.91
C LEU A 76 -5.99 -8.57 -0.40
N PHE A 77 -6.44 -9.44 0.48
CA PHE A 77 -7.76 -9.34 1.11
C PHE A 77 -7.90 -8.08 1.97
N GLU A 78 -6.93 -7.79 2.83
CA GLU A 78 -6.95 -6.62 3.69
C GLU A 78 -6.83 -5.31 2.91
N LEU A 79 -6.00 -5.27 1.86
CA LEU A 79 -5.92 -4.11 0.97
C LEU A 79 -7.26 -3.83 0.31
N ASP A 80 -7.93 -4.85 -0.25
CA ASP A 80 -9.25 -4.67 -0.87
C ASP A 80 -10.26 -4.05 0.12
N ARG A 81 -10.31 -4.56 1.34
CA ARG A 81 -11.17 -4.05 2.41
C ARG A 81 -10.83 -2.59 2.79
N ILE A 82 -9.54 -2.26 2.90
CA ILE A 82 -9.06 -0.92 3.22
C ILE A 82 -9.38 0.05 2.08
N ASP A 83 -9.08 -0.35 0.85
CA ASP A 83 -9.30 0.46 -0.34
C ASP A 83 -10.80 0.77 -0.56
N GLN A 84 -11.68 -0.19 -0.34
CA GLN A 84 -13.14 0.05 -0.36
C GLN A 84 -13.58 1.10 0.68
N SER A 85 -12.97 1.13 1.85
CA SER A 85 -13.23 2.16 2.86
C SER A 85 -12.68 3.52 2.44
N LEU A 86 -11.47 3.54 1.88
CA LEU A 86 -10.84 4.78 1.39
C LEU A 86 -11.62 5.42 0.24
N MET A 87 -12.18 4.60 -0.68
CA MET A 87 -12.98 5.10 -1.82
C MET A 87 -14.19 5.93 -1.41
N LYS A 88 -14.72 5.73 -0.21
CA LYS A 88 -15.83 6.54 0.32
C LYS A 88 -15.47 8.01 0.54
N ASN A 89 -14.17 8.33 0.54
CA ASN A 89 -13.66 9.68 0.76
C ASN A 89 -13.29 10.42 -0.54
N VAL A 90 -13.47 9.82 -1.73
CA VAL A 90 -13.05 10.41 -3.02
C VAL A 90 -13.77 11.72 -3.31
N ASP A 91 -15.07 11.77 -3.03
CA ASP A 91 -15.93 12.95 -3.28
C ASP A 91 -16.14 13.79 -2.01
N ARG A 92 -15.37 13.53 -0.95
CA ARG A 92 -15.47 14.29 0.28
C ARG A 92 -14.90 15.69 0.10
N GLU A 93 -15.55 16.70 0.67
CA GLU A 93 -15.03 18.08 0.69
C GLU A 93 -13.67 18.15 1.36
N ASP A 94 -12.82 19.06 0.90
CA ASP A 94 -11.47 19.25 1.46
C ASP A 94 -11.56 20.05 2.77
N GLU A 95 -11.93 19.37 3.83
CA GLU A 95 -12.04 19.91 5.19
C GLU A 95 -10.87 19.48 6.08
N GLU A 96 -10.65 20.21 7.17
CA GLU A 96 -9.69 19.81 8.21
C GLU A 96 -10.24 18.64 9.01
N VAL A 97 -9.43 17.57 9.10
CA VAL A 97 -9.70 16.38 9.90
C VAL A 97 -8.78 16.36 11.10
N THR A 98 -9.34 16.20 12.29
CA THR A 98 -8.58 15.97 13.52
C THR A 98 -8.51 14.48 13.81
N TYR A 99 -7.31 13.97 14.06
CA TYR A 99 -7.08 12.55 14.33
C TYR A 99 -6.11 12.33 15.49
N LYS A 100 -6.21 11.17 16.13
CA LYS A 100 -5.31 10.78 17.23
C LYS A 100 -4.04 10.14 16.72
N THR A 101 -2.92 10.49 17.35
CA THR A 101 -1.61 9.89 17.12
C THR A 101 -1.05 9.39 18.47
N SER A 102 0.03 8.60 18.43
CA SER A 102 0.75 8.18 19.64
C SER A 102 1.37 9.36 20.43
N LYS A 103 1.46 10.55 19.80
CA LYS A 103 2.05 11.77 20.38
C LYS A 103 1.02 12.85 20.73
N GLY A 104 -0.28 12.56 20.58
CA GLY A 104 -1.38 13.51 20.78
C GLY A 104 -2.26 13.66 19.57
N GLU A 105 -2.93 14.79 19.43
CA GLU A 105 -3.78 15.09 18.28
C GLU A 105 -2.96 15.65 17.11
N GLY A 106 -3.33 15.24 15.90
CA GLY A 106 -2.85 15.80 14.65
C GLY A 106 -4.01 16.38 13.86
N LYS A 107 -3.71 17.27 12.92
CA LYS A 107 -4.66 17.87 12.00
C LYS A 107 -4.09 17.88 10.60
N SER A 108 -4.92 17.58 9.61
CA SER A 108 -4.59 17.66 8.19
C SER A 108 -5.87 17.81 7.39
N THR A 109 -5.79 18.30 6.16
CA THR A 109 -6.96 18.29 5.28
C THR A 109 -7.16 16.89 4.66
N VAL A 110 -8.36 16.65 4.15
CA VAL A 110 -8.67 15.41 3.42
C VAL A 110 -7.72 15.22 2.25
N SER A 111 -7.49 16.27 1.47
CA SER A 111 -6.59 16.23 0.30
C SER A 111 -5.12 15.95 0.68
N GLU A 112 -4.63 16.49 1.80
CA GLU A 112 -3.29 16.19 2.29
C GLU A 112 -3.13 14.71 2.65
N ILE A 113 -4.11 14.13 3.36
CA ILE A 113 -4.08 12.72 3.75
C ILE A 113 -4.13 11.82 2.51
N LEU A 114 -5.05 12.10 1.56
CA LEU A 114 -5.16 11.33 0.32
C LEU A 114 -3.90 11.46 -0.55
N SER A 115 -3.33 12.65 -0.65
CA SER A 115 -2.09 12.86 -1.41
C SER A 115 -0.93 12.08 -0.79
N GLN A 116 -0.75 12.19 0.53
CA GLN A 116 0.29 11.44 1.24
C GLN A 116 0.15 9.93 1.03
N LEU A 117 -1.06 9.41 1.13
CA LEU A 117 -1.36 7.99 0.90
C LEU A 117 -0.92 7.54 -0.49
N ILE A 118 -1.27 8.30 -1.54
CA ILE A 118 -0.98 7.96 -2.94
C ILE A 118 0.53 7.99 -3.20
N PHE A 119 1.22 9.05 -2.77
CA PHE A 119 2.67 9.18 -2.95
C PHE A 119 3.44 8.12 -2.16
N HIS A 120 3.08 7.91 -0.90
CA HIS A 120 3.68 6.89 -0.03
C HIS A 120 3.62 5.49 -0.65
N ALA A 121 2.45 5.09 -1.16
CA ALA A 121 2.30 3.81 -1.83
C ALA A 121 3.18 3.72 -3.09
N GLY A 122 3.26 4.80 -3.89
CA GLY A 122 4.12 4.88 -5.08
C GLY A 122 5.61 4.73 -4.76
N GLU A 123 6.08 5.43 -3.74
CA GLU A 123 7.48 5.36 -3.27
C GLU A 123 7.84 3.94 -2.83
N HIS A 124 6.97 3.29 -2.08
CA HIS A 124 7.23 1.94 -1.58
C HIS A 124 7.11 0.86 -2.66
N ARG A 125 6.23 1.00 -3.65
CA ARG A 125 6.23 0.13 -4.82
C ARG A 125 7.56 0.20 -5.57
N ALA A 126 8.14 1.40 -5.71
CA ALA A 126 9.47 1.55 -6.32
C ALA A 126 10.57 0.86 -5.49
N GLN A 127 10.48 0.89 -4.16
CA GLN A 127 11.43 0.19 -3.30
C GLN A 127 11.30 -1.34 -3.42
N ILE A 128 10.09 -1.88 -3.55
CA ILE A 128 9.87 -3.31 -3.83
C ILE A 128 10.59 -3.71 -5.11
N VAL A 129 10.36 -2.99 -6.20
CA VAL A 129 10.98 -3.31 -7.49
C VAL A 129 12.50 -3.17 -7.43
N ALA A 130 13.01 -2.14 -6.75
CA ALA A 130 14.45 -1.99 -6.55
C ALA A 130 15.08 -3.17 -5.76
N ALA A 131 14.35 -3.73 -4.78
CA ALA A 131 14.80 -4.90 -4.05
C ALA A 131 14.82 -6.15 -4.94
N LEU A 132 13.81 -6.36 -5.76
CA LEU A 132 13.74 -7.43 -6.74
C LEU A 132 14.89 -7.32 -7.77
N ASP A 133 15.06 -6.14 -8.37
CA ASP A 133 16.11 -5.85 -9.36
C ASP A 133 17.53 -6.13 -8.84
N LYS A 134 17.79 -5.74 -7.60
CA LYS A 134 19.09 -5.99 -6.94
C LYS A 134 19.41 -7.48 -6.87
N HIS A 135 18.40 -8.33 -6.75
CA HIS A 135 18.53 -9.78 -6.70
C HIS A 135 18.31 -10.45 -8.07
N ASN A 136 18.36 -9.68 -9.17
CA ASN A 136 18.16 -10.13 -10.56
C ASN A 136 16.76 -10.70 -10.86
N GLU A 137 15.76 -10.39 -10.03
CA GLU A 137 14.37 -10.68 -10.31
C GLU A 137 13.75 -9.47 -11.02
N ARG A 138 13.54 -9.57 -12.35
CA ARG A 138 13.15 -8.46 -13.22
C ARG A 138 11.79 -8.67 -13.89
N SER A 139 10.93 -9.49 -13.29
CA SER A 139 9.61 -9.81 -13.84
C SER A 139 8.60 -8.67 -13.66
N ILE A 140 8.85 -7.73 -12.75
CA ILE A 140 7.96 -6.61 -12.47
C ILE A 140 8.54 -5.31 -13.04
N ASN A 141 7.82 -4.71 -14.01
CA ASN A 141 8.13 -3.39 -14.56
C ASN A 141 7.05 -2.39 -14.13
N LEU A 142 7.45 -1.32 -13.43
CA LEU A 142 6.52 -0.29 -12.91
C LEU A 142 5.75 0.44 -14.00
N ASP A 143 6.27 0.54 -15.22
CA ASP A 143 5.56 1.17 -16.35
C ASP A 143 4.23 0.45 -16.66
N ASN A 144 4.15 -0.86 -16.39
CA ASN A 144 2.92 -1.64 -16.54
C ASN A 144 1.84 -1.26 -15.53
N PHE A 145 2.20 -0.56 -14.44
CA PHE A 145 1.32 -0.13 -13.36
C PHE A 145 1.15 1.40 -13.32
N SER A 146 1.43 2.07 -14.44
CA SER A 146 1.25 3.52 -14.61
C SER A 146 -0.24 3.89 -14.62
N VAL A 147 -0.53 5.19 -14.43
CA VAL A 147 -1.90 5.73 -14.58
C VAL A 147 -2.47 5.43 -15.96
N TRP A 148 -1.63 5.49 -17.01
CA TRP A 148 -2.04 5.18 -18.37
C TRP A 148 -2.41 3.71 -18.56
N SER A 149 -1.65 2.81 -17.95
CA SER A 149 -1.95 1.37 -17.95
C SER A 149 -3.28 1.09 -17.25
N TYR A 150 -3.53 1.71 -16.10
CA TYR A 150 -4.82 1.62 -15.39
C TYR A 150 -5.99 2.09 -16.26
N VAL A 151 -5.91 3.29 -16.84
CA VAL A 151 -6.97 3.84 -17.68
C VAL A 151 -7.26 2.96 -18.89
N ASN A 152 -6.24 2.31 -19.46
CA ASN A 152 -6.41 1.40 -20.59
C ASN A 152 -6.99 0.04 -20.19
N SER A 153 -6.77 -0.42 -18.96
CA SER A 153 -7.31 -1.69 -18.44
C SER A 153 -8.78 -1.61 -18.04
N THR A 154 -9.31 -0.39 -17.85
CA THR A 154 -10.69 -0.14 -17.42
C THR A 154 -11.63 0.30 -18.55
N LYS A 155 -11.13 0.35 -19.79
CA LYS A 155 -11.91 0.59 -21.01
C LYS A 155 -12.39 -0.72 -21.63
#